data_89bed999962d0e88b5d571543505b747
#
_entry.id   89bed999962d0e88b5d571543505b747
#
_cell.length_a   1.000
_cell.length_b   1.000
_cell.length_c   1.000
_cell.angle_alpha   90.00
_cell.angle_beta   90.00
_cell.angle_gamma   90.00
#
_symmetry.space_group_name_H-M   'P 1'
#
loop_
_entity.id
_entity.type
_entity.pdbx_description
1 polymer ?
#
loop_
_entity_poly.entity_id
_entity_poly.type
_entity_poly.pdbx_seq_one_letter_code
_entity_poly.pdbx_strand_id
1 'polypeptide(L)'
;VRSSAASDVYKRQVVDRHKPDIIVPEIEAIRTERLFDYESNGIQVVPSAKAVNYTMNRKAIRDLAAKELGLRTAKYFYAKTLDELKAHSKEIGFPCVVKPLMSSSGHGQSIVNSADELEMAFNAAMEGSRGDVKEIIIEEFIHFDSEFTLLTVTQKNGPTLFCPPIGHVQKGGDYRESWQPFCLPADELKKAEDMAAKVTAALTGAGIWGVEFFLTKQGEVIFSELSPRPHDTGMVTLGHTLNLNEFELHFRAVMGLPIPAIHLEHAGASAVVLGKEETDDAPAYNMTDA
;
A
#
# COMPACT_ATOMS: atom_id res chain seq x y z
N VAL A 1 7.49 6.32 13.92
CA VAL A 1 8.95 6.30 14.14
C VAL A 1 9.55 7.42 13.31
N ARG A 2 9.99 8.50 13.95
CA ARG A 2 10.78 9.54 13.28
C ARG A 2 12.04 8.85 12.77
N SER A 3 12.28 8.83 11.46
CA SER A 3 13.62 8.57 10.94
C SER A 3 14.47 9.76 11.40
N SER A 4 15.04 9.66 12.60
CA SER A 4 15.92 10.68 13.12
C SER A 4 17.13 10.76 12.19
N ALA A 5 17.79 11.94 12.14
CA ALA A 5 19.06 12.07 11.42
C ALA A 5 20.05 10.97 11.82
N ALA A 6 20.03 10.55 13.09
CA ALA A 6 20.81 9.42 13.60
C ALA A 6 20.47 8.07 12.92
N SER A 7 19.19 7.79 12.70
CA SER A 7 18.78 6.55 11.99
C SER A 7 19.23 6.56 10.52
N ASP A 8 19.20 7.70 9.85
CA ASP A 8 19.70 7.84 8.48
C ASP A 8 21.22 7.63 8.41
N VAL A 9 21.96 8.22 9.34
CA VAL A 9 23.43 8.02 9.46
C VAL A 9 23.76 6.55 9.68
N TYR A 10 23.04 5.88 10.58
CA TYR A 10 23.26 4.45 10.87
C TYR A 10 23.01 3.58 9.63
N LYS A 11 21.91 3.79 8.91
CA LYS A 11 21.60 3.05 7.68
C LYS A 11 22.68 3.25 6.60
N ARG A 12 23.19 4.48 6.44
CA ARG A 12 24.31 4.76 5.53
C ARG A 12 25.57 3.98 5.92
N GLN A 13 25.92 4.00 7.21
CA GLN A 13 27.07 3.24 7.71
C GLN A 13 26.94 1.74 7.44
N VAL A 14 25.71 1.18 7.55
CA VAL A 14 25.45 -0.23 7.22
C VAL A 14 25.68 -0.50 5.73
N VAL A 15 25.15 0.34 4.84
CA VAL A 15 25.35 0.20 3.39
C VAL A 15 26.83 0.36 3.02
N ASP A 16 27.51 1.36 3.56
CA ASP A 16 28.92 1.63 3.29
C ASP A 16 29.83 0.47 3.78
N ARG A 17 29.47 -0.13 4.91
CA ARG A 17 30.21 -1.25 5.51
C ARG A 17 30.01 -2.57 4.77
N HIS A 18 28.75 -2.89 4.41
CA HIS A 18 28.41 -4.18 3.85
C HIS A 18 28.40 -4.21 2.33
N LYS A 19 28.35 -3.04 1.68
CA LYS A 19 28.34 -2.89 0.21
C LYS A 19 27.41 -3.87 -0.48
N PRO A 20 26.10 -3.83 -0.14
CA PRO A 20 25.13 -4.77 -0.70
C PRO A 20 24.97 -4.55 -2.21
N ASP A 21 24.74 -5.61 -2.96
CA ASP A 21 24.37 -5.55 -4.37
C ASP A 21 22.90 -5.16 -4.56
N ILE A 22 22.05 -5.48 -3.58
CA ILE A 22 20.60 -5.28 -3.63
C ILE A 22 20.11 -4.69 -2.30
N ILE A 23 19.26 -3.68 -2.38
CA ILE A 23 18.51 -3.12 -1.25
C ILE A 23 17.02 -3.42 -1.49
N VAL A 24 16.41 -4.12 -0.54
CA VAL A 24 14.97 -4.48 -0.57
C VAL A 24 14.29 -3.75 0.58
N PRO A 25 13.68 -2.58 0.35
CA PRO A 25 12.92 -1.88 1.37
C PRO A 25 11.65 -2.68 1.71
N GLU A 26 11.42 -2.85 3.00
CA GLU A 26 10.22 -3.49 3.52
C GLU A 26 9.40 -2.44 4.29
N ILE A 27 10.07 -1.67 5.15
CA ILE A 27 9.43 -0.60 5.91
C ILE A 27 9.45 0.71 5.11
N GLU A 28 8.30 1.36 5.04
CA GLU A 28 8.14 2.66 4.36
C GLU A 28 8.73 3.83 5.17
N ALA A 29 8.96 3.69 6.49
CA ALA A 29 9.50 4.75 7.35
C ALA A 29 11.02 4.96 7.19
N ILE A 30 11.49 5.15 5.95
CA ILE A 30 12.89 5.41 5.59
C ILE A 30 13.00 6.70 4.78
N ARG A 31 14.21 7.25 4.66
CA ARG A 31 14.50 8.36 3.72
C ARG A 31 14.61 7.81 2.30
N THR A 32 13.50 7.79 1.61
CA THR A 32 13.39 7.20 0.27
C THR A 32 14.21 7.94 -0.79
N GLU A 33 14.51 9.22 -0.59
CA GLU A 33 15.39 10.00 -1.48
C GLU A 33 16.79 9.41 -1.58
N ARG A 34 17.29 8.75 -0.52
CA ARG A 34 18.59 8.09 -0.52
C ARG A 34 18.67 6.88 -1.44
N LEU A 35 17.52 6.27 -1.72
CA LEU A 35 17.47 5.11 -2.61
C LEU A 35 17.87 5.48 -4.05
N PHE A 36 17.59 6.70 -4.48
CA PHE A 36 18.04 7.20 -5.78
C PHE A 36 19.57 7.32 -5.85
N ASP A 37 20.21 7.76 -4.75
CA ASP A 37 21.66 7.83 -4.67
C ASP A 37 22.28 6.41 -4.79
N TYR A 38 21.68 5.42 -4.12
CA TYR A 38 22.15 4.03 -4.19
C TYR A 38 21.96 3.44 -5.59
N GLU A 39 20.81 3.65 -6.24
CA GLU A 39 20.62 3.22 -7.63
C GLU A 39 21.63 3.87 -8.58
N SER A 40 21.90 5.17 -8.42
CA SER A 40 22.87 5.89 -9.24
C SER A 40 24.30 5.36 -9.07
N ASN A 41 24.60 4.75 -7.92
CA ASN A 41 25.88 4.11 -7.63
C ASN A 41 25.90 2.60 -7.97
N GLY A 42 24.89 2.10 -8.69
CA GLY A 42 24.85 0.72 -9.20
C GLY A 42 24.31 -0.31 -8.23
N ILE A 43 23.78 0.07 -7.07
CA ILE A 43 23.08 -0.83 -6.16
C ILE A 43 21.64 -1.00 -6.66
N GLN A 44 21.20 -2.24 -6.84
CA GLN A 44 19.80 -2.49 -7.20
C GLN A 44 18.87 -2.15 -6.03
N VAL A 45 17.90 -1.27 -6.23
CA VAL A 45 16.79 -1.03 -5.27
C VAL A 45 15.54 -1.74 -5.78
N VAL A 46 14.80 -2.38 -4.89
CA VAL A 46 13.64 -3.24 -5.23
C VAL A 46 12.33 -2.62 -4.76
N PRO A 47 11.31 -2.54 -5.61
CA PRO A 47 11.36 -2.78 -7.07
C PRO A 47 12.19 -1.72 -7.79
N SER A 48 12.13 -0.45 -7.33
CA SER A 48 12.94 0.69 -7.76
C SER A 48 12.91 1.79 -6.68
N ALA A 49 13.88 2.70 -6.67
CA ALA A 49 13.86 3.87 -5.79
C ALA A 49 12.63 4.75 -6.04
N LYS A 50 12.21 4.89 -7.29
CA LYS A 50 10.99 5.60 -7.68
C LYS A 50 9.75 4.97 -7.05
N ALA A 51 9.62 3.65 -7.12
CA ALA A 51 8.47 2.94 -6.55
C ALA A 51 8.35 3.21 -5.04
N VAL A 52 9.43 3.01 -4.31
CA VAL A 52 9.43 3.21 -2.84
C VAL A 52 9.17 4.67 -2.48
N ASN A 53 9.73 5.62 -3.22
CA ASN A 53 9.51 7.04 -2.96
C ASN A 53 8.06 7.48 -3.23
N TYR A 54 7.49 7.04 -4.36
CA TYR A 54 6.12 7.41 -4.74
C TYR A 54 5.08 6.83 -3.78
N THR A 55 5.23 5.60 -3.35
CA THR A 55 4.27 4.94 -2.46
C THR A 55 4.29 5.49 -1.04
N MET A 56 5.43 6.03 -0.60
CA MET A 56 5.55 6.78 0.65
C MET A 56 4.82 8.13 0.62
N ASN A 57 4.63 8.69 -0.55
CA ASN A 57 4.00 9.99 -0.74
C ASN A 57 2.63 9.82 -1.40
N ARG A 58 1.58 9.91 -0.59
CA ARG A 58 0.18 9.74 -1.04
C ARG A 58 -0.17 10.67 -2.20
N LYS A 59 0.42 11.89 -2.23
CA LYS A 59 0.25 12.83 -3.34
C LYS A 59 0.89 12.31 -4.63
N ALA A 60 2.11 11.81 -4.55
CA ALA A 60 2.84 11.33 -5.72
C ALA A 60 2.12 10.13 -6.37
N ILE A 61 1.75 9.12 -5.57
CA ILE A 61 1.07 7.93 -6.11
C ILE A 61 -0.34 8.25 -6.60
N ARG A 62 -1.09 9.14 -5.90
CA ARG A 62 -2.44 9.52 -6.31
C ARG A 62 -2.42 10.32 -7.60
N ASP A 63 -1.50 11.29 -7.75
CA ASP A 63 -1.37 12.10 -8.96
C ASP A 63 -0.88 11.24 -10.14
N LEU A 64 0.06 10.32 -9.93
CA LEU A 64 0.46 9.35 -10.95
C LEU A 64 -0.74 8.54 -11.42
N ALA A 65 -1.48 7.91 -10.52
CA ALA A 65 -2.61 7.06 -10.86
C ALA A 65 -3.72 7.84 -11.59
N ALA A 66 -4.17 8.96 -11.01
CA ALA A 66 -5.33 9.69 -11.51
C ALA A 66 -5.02 10.59 -12.69
N LYS A 67 -3.92 11.40 -12.63
CA LYS A 67 -3.65 12.45 -13.61
C LYS A 67 -2.79 11.98 -14.77
N GLU A 68 -1.76 11.18 -14.49
CA GLU A 68 -0.83 10.73 -15.53
C GLU A 68 -1.33 9.46 -16.25
N LEU A 69 -1.86 8.50 -15.49
CA LEU A 69 -2.30 7.21 -16.01
C LEU A 69 -3.80 7.14 -16.31
N GLY A 70 -4.58 8.12 -15.85
CA GLY A 70 -6.03 8.18 -16.06
C GLY A 70 -6.80 7.04 -15.40
N LEU A 71 -6.29 6.50 -14.29
CA LEU A 71 -6.96 5.43 -13.56
C LEU A 71 -8.16 6.01 -12.76
N ARG A 72 -9.22 5.22 -12.62
CA ARG A 72 -10.32 5.56 -11.73
C ARG A 72 -9.85 5.44 -10.29
N THR A 73 -9.78 6.56 -9.59
CA THR A 73 -9.50 6.68 -8.15
C THR A 73 -10.62 7.42 -7.46
N ALA A 74 -10.66 7.48 -6.14
CA ALA A 74 -11.50 8.44 -5.43
C ALA A 74 -11.21 9.86 -5.94
N LYS A 75 -12.23 10.71 -6.09
CA LYS A 75 -12.05 12.15 -6.35
C LYS A 75 -11.33 12.76 -5.14
N TYR A 76 -10.38 13.66 -5.37
CA TYR A 76 -9.56 14.19 -4.28
C TYR A 76 -9.10 15.62 -4.53
N PHE A 77 -8.75 16.31 -3.43
CA PHE A 77 -8.06 17.59 -3.42
C PHE A 77 -7.03 17.64 -2.29
N TYR A 78 -6.09 18.56 -2.40
CA TYR A 78 -5.10 18.82 -1.36
C TYR A 78 -5.44 20.10 -0.64
N ALA A 79 -5.15 20.17 0.68
CA ALA A 79 -5.38 21.34 1.47
C ALA A 79 -4.22 21.59 2.45
N LYS A 80 -3.79 22.84 2.59
CA LYS A 80 -2.79 23.29 3.57
C LYS A 80 -3.43 24.05 4.72
N THR A 81 -4.64 24.53 4.52
CA THR A 81 -5.40 25.32 5.49
C THR A 81 -6.79 24.73 5.69
N LEU A 82 -7.40 25.04 6.84
CA LEU A 82 -8.78 24.64 7.13
C LEU A 82 -9.77 25.26 6.13
N ASP A 83 -9.52 26.49 5.67
CA ASP A 83 -10.38 27.15 4.69
C ASP A 83 -10.35 26.47 3.32
N GLU A 84 -9.16 26.02 2.87
CA GLU A 84 -9.04 25.19 1.66
C GLU A 84 -9.79 23.87 1.83
N LEU A 85 -9.66 23.18 2.98
CA LEU A 85 -10.41 21.98 3.27
C LEU A 85 -11.91 22.19 3.20
N LYS A 86 -12.42 23.26 3.84
CA LYS A 86 -13.83 23.66 3.78
C LYS A 86 -14.32 23.98 2.36
N ALA A 87 -13.46 24.57 1.54
CA ALA A 87 -13.80 24.84 0.14
C ALA A 87 -13.92 23.54 -0.67
N HIS A 88 -12.94 22.65 -0.53
CA HIS A 88 -12.91 21.37 -1.25
C HIS A 88 -13.99 20.38 -0.78
N SER A 89 -14.39 20.42 0.50
CA SER A 89 -15.47 19.59 1.00
C SER A 89 -16.82 19.87 0.32
N LYS A 90 -17.04 21.10 -0.14
CA LYS A 90 -18.26 21.46 -0.91
C LYS A 90 -18.28 20.78 -2.30
N GLU A 91 -17.11 20.53 -2.88
CA GLU A 91 -16.99 19.87 -4.19
C GLU A 91 -16.99 18.34 -4.09
N ILE A 92 -16.49 17.81 -2.98
CA ILE A 92 -16.45 16.37 -2.69
C ILE A 92 -17.83 15.89 -2.19
N GLY A 93 -18.43 16.65 -1.29
CA GLY A 93 -19.64 16.26 -0.56
C GLY A 93 -19.30 15.46 0.71
N PHE A 94 -20.34 14.97 1.37
CA PHE A 94 -20.25 14.15 2.58
C PHE A 94 -20.98 12.82 2.39
N PRO A 95 -20.51 11.72 3.00
CA PRO A 95 -19.26 11.66 3.76
C PRO A 95 -18.02 11.82 2.86
N CYS A 96 -16.92 12.27 3.47
CA CYS A 96 -15.62 12.33 2.82
C CYS A 96 -14.52 11.80 3.75
N VAL A 97 -13.32 11.57 3.23
CA VAL A 97 -12.19 11.07 4.02
C VAL A 97 -11.08 12.11 4.01
N VAL A 98 -10.58 12.47 5.19
CA VAL A 98 -9.46 13.39 5.36
C VAL A 98 -8.26 12.60 5.89
N LYS A 99 -7.10 12.72 5.24
CA LYS A 99 -5.89 11.96 5.55
C LYS A 99 -4.65 12.83 5.52
N PRO A 100 -3.62 12.53 6.32
CA PRO A 100 -2.27 13.06 6.09
C PRO A 100 -1.72 12.57 4.75
N LEU A 101 -0.83 13.34 4.12
CA LEU A 101 -0.13 12.87 2.92
C LEU A 101 0.90 11.78 3.21
N MET A 102 1.49 11.80 4.41
CA MET A 102 2.49 10.83 4.84
C MET A 102 2.07 10.22 6.17
N SER A 103 1.44 9.07 6.13
CA SER A 103 1.08 8.26 7.29
C SER A 103 0.94 6.80 6.87
N SER A 104 0.92 5.87 7.85
CA SER A 104 0.63 4.45 7.65
C SER A 104 -0.46 4.01 8.62
N SER A 105 -1.10 2.88 8.36
CA SER A 105 -2.09 2.25 9.25
C SER A 105 -3.21 3.21 9.70
N GLY A 106 -3.70 4.05 8.80
CA GLY A 106 -4.81 4.97 9.08
C GLY A 106 -4.54 6.08 10.10
N HIS A 107 -3.30 6.25 10.59
CA HIS A 107 -2.99 7.31 11.56
C HIS A 107 -3.32 8.70 11.01
N GLY A 108 -4.14 9.46 11.76
CA GLY A 108 -4.62 10.79 11.37
C GLY A 108 -5.70 10.80 10.29
N GLN A 109 -6.21 9.63 9.90
CA GLN A 109 -7.32 9.51 8.96
C GLN A 109 -8.66 9.70 9.70
N SER A 110 -9.58 10.45 9.10
CA SER A 110 -10.94 10.66 9.62
C SER A 110 -11.97 10.52 8.49
N ILE A 111 -13.06 9.82 8.78
CA ILE A 111 -14.29 9.91 7.98
C ILE A 111 -15.08 11.08 8.52
N VAL A 112 -15.45 12.00 7.63
CA VAL A 112 -16.13 13.27 7.95
C VAL A 112 -17.53 13.20 7.36
N ASN A 113 -18.55 13.26 8.21
CA ASN A 113 -19.94 13.12 7.81
C ASN A 113 -20.66 14.48 7.63
N SER A 114 -20.09 15.54 8.19
CA SER A 114 -20.66 16.87 8.11
C SER A 114 -19.58 17.97 8.17
N ALA A 115 -19.95 19.19 7.81
CA ALA A 115 -19.05 20.33 7.82
C ALA A 115 -18.52 20.68 9.23
N ASP A 116 -19.25 20.35 10.27
CA ASP A 116 -18.87 20.63 11.66
C ASP A 116 -17.69 19.76 12.13
N GLU A 117 -17.46 18.61 11.48
CA GLU A 117 -16.36 17.70 11.81
C GLU A 117 -15.02 18.06 11.12
N LEU A 118 -15.05 18.98 10.13
CA LEU A 118 -13.87 19.30 9.29
C LEU A 118 -12.69 19.84 10.10
N GLU A 119 -12.92 20.68 11.10
CA GLU A 119 -11.83 21.26 11.89
C GLU A 119 -11.13 20.20 12.74
N MET A 120 -11.88 19.30 13.34
CA MET A 120 -11.32 18.17 14.11
C MET A 120 -10.52 17.23 13.18
N ALA A 121 -11.06 16.91 12.00
CA ALA A 121 -10.40 16.06 11.02
C ALA A 121 -9.12 16.71 10.45
N PHE A 122 -9.14 18.03 10.22
CA PHE A 122 -7.96 18.80 9.80
C PHE A 122 -6.84 18.70 10.83
N ASN A 123 -7.16 18.98 12.09
CA ASN A 123 -6.20 18.94 13.17
C ASN A 123 -5.60 17.52 13.34
N ALA A 124 -6.46 16.50 13.36
CA ALA A 124 -6.02 15.10 13.45
C ALA A 124 -5.09 14.72 12.29
N ALA A 125 -5.41 15.14 11.05
CA ALA A 125 -4.57 14.86 9.89
C ALA A 125 -3.24 15.62 9.93
N MET A 126 -3.22 16.85 10.41
CA MET A 126 -2.00 17.65 10.57
C MET A 126 -1.08 17.11 11.68
N GLU A 127 -1.65 16.63 12.78
CA GLU A 127 -0.92 16.00 13.88
C GLU A 127 -0.39 14.61 13.49
N GLY A 128 -1.18 13.83 12.75
CA GLY A 128 -0.81 12.49 12.26
C GLY A 128 0.19 12.51 11.10
N SER A 129 0.48 13.69 10.53
CA SER A 129 1.42 13.82 9.41
C SER A 129 2.86 13.55 9.85
N ARG A 130 3.56 12.71 9.08
CA ARG A 130 4.99 12.43 9.26
C ARG A 130 5.81 13.39 8.39
N GLY A 131 6.96 13.84 8.91
CA GLY A 131 7.88 14.73 8.20
C GLY A 131 7.46 16.21 8.25
N ASP A 132 8.08 17.02 7.40
CA ASP A 132 7.91 18.48 7.36
C ASP A 132 6.77 18.95 6.44
N VAL A 133 6.08 18.00 5.79
CA VAL A 133 5.00 18.30 4.83
C VAL A 133 3.71 18.59 5.60
N LYS A 134 3.33 19.86 5.60
CA LYS A 134 2.09 20.38 6.22
C LYS A 134 0.96 20.48 5.16
N GLU A 135 0.60 19.36 4.57
CA GLU A 135 -0.46 19.26 3.57
C GLU A 135 -1.26 17.98 3.80
N ILE A 136 -2.56 18.04 3.63
CA ILE A 136 -3.48 16.91 3.78
C ILE A 136 -4.20 16.64 2.46
N ILE A 137 -4.83 15.48 2.35
CA ILE A 137 -5.71 15.12 1.25
C ILE A 137 -7.15 14.93 1.77
N ILE A 138 -8.12 15.46 1.03
CA ILE A 138 -9.54 15.14 1.18
C ILE A 138 -9.96 14.29 -0.01
N GLU A 139 -10.62 13.18 0.24
CA GLU A 139 -11.05 12.21 -0.77
C GLU A 139 -12.55 11.93 -0.66
N GLU A 140 -13.16 11.65 -1.81
CA GLU A 140 -14.49 11.05 -1.90
C GLU A 140 -14.56 9.78 -1.05
N PHE A 141 -15.61 9.63 -0.26
CA PHE A 141 -15.88 8.37 0.42
C PHE A 141 -16.48 7.38 -0.57
N ILE A 142 -15.73 6.34 -0.88
CA ILE A 142 -16.20 5.29 -1.80
C ILE A 142 -17.13 4.35 -1.05
N HIS A 143 -18.39 4.26 -1.50
CA HIS A 143 -19.34 3.26 -1.03
C HIS A 143 -19.08 1.94 -1.76
N PHE A 144 -18.08 1.21 -1.29
CA PHE A 144 -17.73 -0.09 -1.85
C PHE A 144 -18.55 -1.23 -1.23
N ASP A 145 -18.66 -2.33 -1.97
CA ASP A 145 -19.23 -3.59 -1.51
C ASP A 145 -18.14 -4.47 -0.88
N SER A 146 -16.97 -4.46 -1.48
CA SER A 146 -15.82 -5.24 -1.03
C SER A 146 -14.50 -4.56 -1.41
N GLU A 147 -13.45 -4.92 -0.66
CA GLU A 147 -12.06 -4.56 -0.93
C GLU A 147 -11.29 -5.80 -1.34
N PHE A 148 -10.38 -5.65 -2.28
CA PHE A 148 -9.51 -6.74 -2.68
C PHE A 148 -8.11 -6.26 -3.07
N THR A 149 -7.14 -7.15 -2.89
CA THR A 149 -5.75 -6.97 -3.32
C THR A 149 -5.46 -7.87 -4.53
N LEU A 150 -4.81 -7.30 -5.52
CA LEU A 150 -4.23 -8.03 -6.63
C LEU A 150 -2.70 -8.04 -6.48
N LEU A 151 -2.16 -9.16 -5.97
CA LEU A 151 -0.72 -9.36 -5.96
C LEU A 151 -0.23 -9.43 -7.40
N THR A 152 0.61 -8.47 -7.74
CA THR A 152 1.15 -8.27 -9.09
C THR A 152 2.65 -8.48 -9.07
N VAL A 153 3.20 -9.23 -10.01
CA VAL A 153 4.62 -9.54 -10.05
C VAL A 153 5.23 -9.00 -11.35
N THR A 154 6.13 -8.04 -11.22
CA THR A 154 6.93 -7.57 -12.35
C THR A 154 8.28 -8.29 -12.36
N GLN A 155 8.74 -8.68 -13.53
CA GLN A 155 9.93 -9.47 -13.73
C GLN A 155 11.03 -8.66 -14.42
N LYS A 156 12.31 -8.99 -14.19
CA LYS A 156 13.45 -8.41 -14.94
C LYS A 156 13.32 -8.71 -16.43
N ASN A 157 12.91 -9.94 -16.76
CA ASN A 157 12.71 -10.42 -18.12
C ASN A 157 11.42 -11.24 -18.15
N GLY A 158 10.40 -10.77 -18.82
CA GLY A 158 9.12 -11.45 -18.89
C GLY A 158 7.91 -10.53 -18.72
N PRO A 159 6.71 -11.06 -18.89
CA PRO A 159 5.49 -10.31 -18.69
C PRO A 159 5.23 -10.02 -17.20
N THR A 160 4.38 -9.03 -16.94
CA THR A 160 3.76 -8.87 -15.62
C THR A 160 2.83 -10.05 -15.37
N LEU A 161 2.92 -10.65 -14.17
CA LEU A 161 2.08 -11.75 -13.74
C LEU A 161 1.11 -11.27 -12.65
N PHE A 162 -0.06 -11.88 -12.61
CA PHE A 162 -1.09 -11.59 -11.61
C PHE A 162 -1.42 -12.85 -10.83
N CYS A 163 -1.54 -12.70 -9.51
CA CYS A 163 -2.08 -13.78 -8.66
C CYS A 163 -3.61 -13.75 -8.70
N PRO A 164 -4.28 -14.87 -8.42
CA PRO A 164 -5.69 -14.86 -8.08
C PRO A 164 -5.99 -13.80 -7.02
N PRO A 165 -7.08 -13.00 -7.17
CA PRO A 165 -7.40 -11.92 -6.26
C PRO A 165 -7.61 -12.39 -4.81
N ILE A 166 -7.28 -11.52 -3.87
CA ILE A 166 -7.42 -11.72 -2.43
C ILE A 166 -8.45 -10.73 -1.91
N GLY A 167 -9.57 -11.24 -1.37
CA GLY A 167 -10.51 -10.40 -0.63
C GLY A 167 -9.97 -10.11 0.76
N HIS A 168 -10.26 -8.93 1.30
CA HIS A 168 -9.81 -8.59 2.65
C HIS A 168 -10.78 -7.66 3.37
N VAL A 169 -10.59 -7.55 4.68
CA VAL A 169 -11.30 -6.63 5.56
C VAL A 169 -10.28 -5.83 6.35
N GLN A 170 -10.45 -4.51 6.34
CA GLN A 170 -9.70 -3.58 7.19
C GLN A 170 -10.63 -2.99 8.24
N LYS A 171 -10.12 -2.69 9.41
CA LYS A 171 -10.85 -1.99 10.47
C LYS A 171 -9.96 -0.93 11.11
N GLY A 172 -10.38 0.33 10.97
CA GLY A 172 -9.61 1.46 11.48
C GLY A 172 -8.28 1.68 10.76
N GLY A 173 -8.15 1.20 9.51
CA GLY A 173 -6.91 1.25 8.73
C GLY A 173 -5.96 0.08 8.95
N ASP A 174 -6.31 -0.85 9.85
CA ASP A 174 -5.52 -2.06 10.09
C ASP A 174 -6.14 -3.26 9.36
N TYR A 175 -5.28 -4.07 8.75
CA TYR A 175 -5.63 -5.38 8.22
C TYR A 175 -6.21 -6.28 9.31
N ARG A 176 -7.28 -7.00 9.00
CA ARG A 176 -7.94 -7.94 9.94
C ARG A 176 -8.03 -9.34 9.39
N GLU A 177 -8.53 -9.50 8.19
CA GLU A 177 -8.80 -10.78 7.55
C GLU A 177 -8.51 -10.70 6.07
N SER A 178 -8.07 -11.81 5.48
CA SER A 178 -8.04 -11.99 4.04
C SER A 178 -8.40 -13.42 3.66
N TRP A 179 -8.88 -13.60 2.43
CA TRP A 179 -9.21 -14.91 1.87
C TRP A 179 -8.90 -14.98 0.39
N GLN A 180 -8.57 -16.16 -0.07
CA GLN A 180 -8.26 -16.44 -1.47
C GLN A 180 -8.87 -17.79 -1.87
N PRO A 181 -9.54 -17.89 -3.03
CA PRO A 181 -9.72 -16.83 -4.02
C PRO A 181 -10.82 -15.84 -3.62
N PHE A 182 -10.66 -14.57 -4.04
CA PHE A 182 -11.75 -13.62 -4.12
C PHE A 182 -12.34 -13.66 -5.53
N CYS A 183 -13.60 -14.05 -5.66
CA CYS A 183 -14.24 -14.25 -6.95
C CYS A 183 -14.66 -12.90 -7.55
N LEU A 184 -14.03 -12.52 -8.65
CA LEU A 184 -14.42 -11.38 -9.47
C LEU A 184 -15.00 -11.86 -10.80
N PRO A 185 -16.02 -11.18 -11.37
CA PRO A 185 -16.37 -11.34 -12.76
C PRO A 185 -15.18 -11.02 -13.68
N ALA A 186 -15.13 -11.67 -14.85
CA ALA A 186 -13.97 -11.57 -15.74
C ALA A 186 -13.63 -10.13 -16.18
N ASP A 187 -14.66 -9.31 -16.40
CA ASP A 187 -14.48 -7.91 -16.82
C ASP A 187 -13.90 -7.03 -15.71
N GLU A 188 -14.32 -7.25 -14.45
CA GLU A 188 -13.79 -6.54 -13.28
C GLU A 188 -12.34 -6.96 -13.00
N LEU A 189 -12.06 -8.27 -13.09
CA LEU A 189 -10.69 -8.78 -12.96
C LEU A 189 -9.77 -8.16 -14.03
N LYS A 190 -10.22 -8.15 -15.28
CA LYS A 190 -9.45 -7.56 -16.38
C LYS A 190 -9.17 -6.06 -16.16
N LYS A 191 -10.14 -5.30 -15.67
CA LYS A 191 -9.95 -3.88 -15.32
C LYS A 191 -8.88 -3.72 -14.22
N ALA A 192 -8.93 -4.54 -13.16
CA ALA A 192 -7.96 -4.51 -12.09
C ALA A 192 -6.55 -4.84 -12.59
N GLU A 193 -6.39 -5.90 -13.40
CA GLU A 193 -5.13 -6.27 -14.02
C GLU A 193 -4.55 -5.15 -14.90
N ASP A 194 -5.39 -4.51 -15.73
CA ASP A 194 -4.97 -3.42 -16.59
C ASP A 194 -4.52 -2.19 -15.78
N MET A 195 -5.19 -1.85 -14.69
CA MET A 195 -4.79 -0.79 -13.78
C MET A 195 -3.48 -1.13 -13.08
N ALA A 196 -3.35 -2.36 -12.55
CA ALA A 196 -2.14 -2.83 -11.88
C ALA A 196 -0.93 -2.84 -12.83
N ALA A 197 -1.11 -3.34 -14.06
CA ALA A 197 -0.06 -3.32 -15.08
C ALA A 197 0.41 -1.90 -15.39
N LYS A 198 -0.50 -0.95 -15.56
CA LYS A 198 -0.17 0.46 -15.85
C LYS A 198 0.62 1.10 -14.73
N VAL A 199 0.16 0.98 -13.48
CA VAL A 199 0.83 1.66 -12.35
C VAL A 199 2.18 1.04 -12.04
N THR A 200 2.32 -0.29 -12.07
CA THR A 200 3.61 -0.96 -11.83
C THR A 200 4.62 -0.68 -12.94
N ALA A 201 4.18 -0.64 -14.20
CA ALA A 201 5.04 -0.25 -15.32
C ALA A 201 5.55 1.20 -15.20
N ALA A 202 4.71 2.14 -14.75
CA ALA A 202 5.09 3.54 -14.55
C ALA A 202 6.09 3.72 -13.40
N LEU A 203 6.02 2.87 -12.37
CA LEU A 203 6.92 2.88 -11.22
C LEU A 203 8.22 2.12 -11.45
N THR A 204 8.24 1.22 -12.42
CA THR A 204 9.38 0.41 -12.87
C THR A 204 9.93 -0.56 -11.82
N GLY A 205 10.85 -1.43 -12.25
CA GLY A 205 11.54 -2.38 -11.39
C GLY A 205 10.91 -3.78 -11.39
N ALA A 206 11.57 -4.70 -10.68
CA ALA A 206 11.14 -6.10 -10.57
C ALA A 206 10.90 -6.45 -9.10
N GLY A 207 9.76 -7.06 -8.82
CA GLY A 207 9.33 -7.42 -7.48
C GLY A 207 7.85 -7.74 -7.42
N ILE A 208 7.34 -7.96 -6.22
CA ILE A 208 5.91 -8.11 -5.97
C ILE A 208 5.29 -6.77 -5.54
N TRP A 209 4.03 -6.59 -5.89
CA TRP A 209 3.25 -5.41 -5.58
C TRP A 209 1.90 -5.84 -5.02
N GLY A 210 1.51 -5.28 -3.88
CA GLY A 210 0.14 -5.36 -3.39
C GLY A 210 -0.66 -4.18 -3.95
N VAL A 211 -1.51 -4.42 -4.93
CA VAL A 211 -2.35 -3.37 -5.51
C VAL A 211 -3.77 -3.51 -4.98
N GLU A 212 -4.24 -2.50 -4.27
CA GLU A 212 -5.54 -2.51 -3.59
C GLU A 212 -6.62 -1.80 -4.39
N PHE A 213 -7.79 -2.39 -4.39
CA PHE A 213 -8.97 -1.89 -5.11
C PHE A 213 -10.22 -1.93 -4.25
N PHE A 214 -11.11 -0.97 -4.50
CA PHE A 214 -12.50 -1.07 -4.10
C PHE A 214 -13.33 -1.62 -5.25
N LEU A 215 -14.30 -2.49 -4.91
CA LEU A 215 -15.34 -2.94 -5.81
C LEU A 215 -16.68 -2.39 -5.34
N THR A 216 -17.36 -1.64 -6.19
CA THR A 216 -18.69 -1.12 -5.86
C THR A 216 -19.78 -2.15 -6.22
N LYS A 217 -20.98 -1.98 -5.67
CA LYS A 217 -22.16 -2.83 -6.01
C LYS A 217 -22.52 -2.79 -7.49
N GLN A 218 -22.09 -1.75 -8.21
CA GLN A 218 -22.32 -1.59 -9.65
C GLN A 218 -21.20 -2.22 -10.51
N GLY A 219 -20.22 -2.91 -9.90
CA GLY A 219 -19.10 -3.52 -10.59
C GLY A 219 -18.03 -2.49 -11.04
N GLU A 220 -17.99 -1.30 -10.42
CA GLU A 220 -16.90 -0.36 -10.67
C GLU A 220 -15.66 -0.76 -9.86
N VAL A 221 -14.53 -0.93 -10.55
CA VAL A 221 -13.22 -1.18 -9.93
C VAL A 221 -12.51 0.16 -9.78
N ILE A 222 -12.13 0.49 -8.55
CA ILE A 222 -11.51 1.77 -8.20
C ILE A 222 -10.15 1.51 -7.56
N PHE A 223 -9.09 2.08 -8.13
CA PHE A 223 -7.75 2.00 -7.55
C PHE A 223 -7.70 2.74 -6.21
N SER A 224 -7.27 2.06 -5.18
CA SER A 224 -7.14 2.59 -3.82
C SER A 224 -5.70 2.94 -3.47
N GLU A 225 -4.85 1.95 -3.34
CA GLU A 225 -3.46 2.08 -2.89
C GLU A 225 -2.56 1.03 -3.54
N LEU A 226 -1.24 1.19 -3.36
CA LEU A 226 -0.25 0.23 -3.86
C LEU A 226 0.94 0.19 -2.92
N SER A 227 1.38 -1.02 -2.58
CA SER A 227 2.59 -1.30 -1.83
C SER A 227 3.62 -2.03 -2.70
N PRO A 228 4.87 -1.54 -2.82
CA PRO A 228 5.90 -2.13 -3.69
C PRO A 228 6.69 -3.24 -2.98
N ARG A 229 6.01 -4.13 -2.29
CA ARG A 229 6.57 -5.18 -1.42
C ARG A 229 5.53 -6.26 -1.14
N PRO A 230 5.91 -7.39 -0.49
CA PRO A 230 4.93 -8.32 0.08
C PRO A 230 3.89 -7.58 0.93
N HIS A 231 2.65 -8.00 0.87
CA HIS A 231 1.51 -7.27 1.40
C HIS A 231 0.80 -8.04 2.52
N ASP A 232 0.33 -7.35 3.55
CA ASP A 232 -0.33 -7.99 4.70
C ASP A 232 -1.47 -8.93 4.29
N THR A 233 -2.26 -8.53 3.28
CA THR A 233 -3.34 -9.38 2.76
C THR A 233 -2.81 -10.63 2.07
N GLY A 234 -1.57 -10.60 1.55
CA GLY A 234 -0.88 -11.71 0.91
C GLY A 234 -0.42 -12.80 1.88
N MET A 235 -0.48 -12.56 3.21
CA MET A 235 -0.17 -13.58 4.22
C MET A 235 -1.02 -14.84 4.06
N VAL A 236 -2.20 -14.76 3.46
CA VAL A 236 -3.03 -15.92 3.11
C VAL A 236 -2.29 -16.92 2.22
N THR A 237 -1.32 -16.45 1.40
CA THR A 237 -0.54 -17.33 0.52
C THR A 237 0.43 -18.24 1.27
N LEU A 238 0.78 -17.92 2.52
CA LEU A 238 1.56 -18.82 3.40
C LEU A 238 0.81 -20.10 3.77
N GLY A 239 -0.52 -20.08 3.68
CA GLY A 239 -1.39 -21.26 3.81
C GLY A 239 -1.44 -22.13 2.55
N HIS A 240 -0.47 -22.00 1.63
CA HIS A 240 -0.42 -22.73 0.37
C HIS A 240 -1.65 -22.53 -0.53
N THR A 241 -2.25 -21.34 -0.52
CA THR A 241 -3.33 -21.03 -1.46
C THR A 241 -2.83 -20.94 -2.89
N LEU A 242 -1.56 -20.61 -3.08
CA LEU A 242 -0.88 -20.59 -4.37
C LEU A 242 0.27 -21.59 -4.41
N ASN A 243 0.68 -22.00 -5.62
CA ASN A 243 1.86 -22.83 -5.86
C ASN A 243 3.20 -22.17 -5.45
N LEU A 244 3.22 -20.84 -5.32
CA LEU A 244 4.32 -20.06 -4.74
C LEU A 244 3.70 -18.97 -3.87
N ASN A 245 4.15 -18.83 -2.63
CA ASN A 245 3.68 -17.76 -1.77
C ASN A 245 4.26 -16.40 -2.20
N GLU A 246 3.73 -15.32 -1.65
CA GLU A 246 4.12 -13.96 -2.04
C GLU A 246 5.63 -13.67 -1.84
N PHE A 247 6.25 -14.23 -0.81
CA PHE A 247 7.68 -14.06 -0.53
C PHE A 247 8.55 -14.81 -1.55
N GLU A 248 8.15 -16.01 -1.94
CA GLU A 248 8.83 -16.79 -2.99
C GLU A 248 8.71 -16.09 -4.35
N LEU A 249 7.52 -15.54 -4.67
CA LEU A 249 7.31 -14.75 -5.87
C LEU A 249 8.19 -13.50 -5.87
N HIS A 250 8.23 -12.79 -4.74
CA HIS A 250 9.07 -11.60 -4.57
C HIS A 250 10.55 -11.94 -4.76
N PHE A 251 11.04 -12.95 -4.05
CA PHE A 251 12.44 -13.39 -4.15
C PHE A 251 12.83 -13.77 -5.59
N ARG A 252 11.99 -14.53 -6.27
CA ARG A 252 12.25 -14.93 -7.67
C ARG A 252 12.30 -13.72 -8.60
N ALA A 253 11.37 -12.77 -8.45
CA ALA A 253 11.34 -11.55 -9.26
C ALA A 253 12.61 -10.70 -9.02
N VAL A 254 12.99 -10.48 -7.76
CA VAL A 254 14.19 -9.73 -7.35
C VAL A 254 15.46 -10.34 -7.91
N MET A 255 15.59 -11.66 -7.82
CA MET A 255 16.77 -12.40 -8.28
C MET A 255 16.76 -12.66 -9.80
N GLY A 256 15.67 -12.34 -10.49
CA GLY A 256 15.52 -12.62 -11.92
C GLY A 256 15.41 -14.13 -12.24
N LEU A 257 14.92 -14.91 -11.27
CA LEU A 257 14.69 -16.33 -11.44
C LEU A 257 13.39 -16.60 -12.21
N PRO A 258 13.28 -17.70 -12.96
CA PRO A 258 12.05 -18.06 -13.64
C PRO A 258 10.88 -18.21 -12.66
N ILE A 259 9.74 -17.61 -13.00
CA ILE A 259 8.48 -17.77 -12.27
C ILE A 259 7.56 -18.64 -13.13
N PRO A 260 7.15 -19.83 -12.65
CA PRO A 260 6.19 -20.65 -13.36
C PRO A 260 4.81 -20.00 -13.38
N ALA A 261 3.87 -20.56 -14.13
CA ALA A 261 2.48 -20.12 -14.07
C ALA A 261 1.98 -20.13 -12.64
N ILE A 262 1.42 -18.99 -12.21
CA ILE A 262 0.83 -18.85 -10.88
C ILE A 262 -0.59 -19.40 -10.93
N HIS A 263 -0.92 -20.29 -10.02
CA HIS A 263 -2.27 -20.87 -9.95
C HIS A 263 -2.68 -21.12 -8.49
N LEU A 264 -3.99 -21.16 -8.30
CA LEU A 264 -4.61 -21.48 -7.03
C LEU A 264 -4.44 -22.98 -6.75
N GLU A 265 -3.94 -23.33 -5.57
CA GLU A 265 -3.86 -24.70 -5.08
C GLU A 265 -5.06 -25.05 -4.19
N HIS A 266 -5.33 -24.17 -3.21
CA HIS A 266 -6.40 -24.35 -2.24
C HIS A 266 -7.07 -23.01 -1.92
N ALA A 267 -8.31 -23.07 -1.49
CA ALA A 267 -8.94 -21.92 -0.83
C ALA A 267 -8.39 -21.78 0.60
N GLY A 268 -8.15 -20.57 1.03
CA GLY A 268 -7.65 -20.30 2.37
C GLY A 268 -8.03 -18.92 2.90
N ALA A 269 -7.86 -18.74 4.19
CA ALA A 269 -8.07 -17.47 4.87
C ALA A 269 -6.96 -17.23 5.89
N SER A 270 -6.72 -15.96 6.18
CA SER A 270 -5.77 -15.49 7.19
C SER A 270 -6.45 -14.43 8.04
N ALA A 271 -6.16 -14.41 9.33
CA ALA A 271 -6.67 -13.41 10.27
C ALA A 271 -5.59 -12.98 11.23
N VAL A 272 -5.65 -11.71 11.65
CA VAL A 272 -4.71 -11.13 12.63
C VAL A 272 -5.28 -11.28 14.03
N VAL A 273 -4.48 -11.88 14.92
CA VAL A 273 -4.74 -11.88 16.36
C VAL A 273 -3.93 -10.74 16.98
N LEU A 274 -4.62 -9.74 17.50
CA LEU A 274 -3.99 -8.60 18.17
C LEU A 274 -3.90 -8.83 19.69
N GLY A 275 -2.74 -8.56 20.26
CA GLY A 275 -2.60 -8.39 21.71
C GLY A 275 -3.39 -7.17 22.17
N LYS A 276 -4.21 -7.32 23.21
CA LYS A 276 -5.10 -6.26 23.72
C LYS A 276 -4.55 -5.52 24.93
N GLU A 277 -3.49 -6.02 25.53
CA GLU A 277 -2.94 -5.49 26.78
C GLU A 277 -1.59 -4.82 26.54
N GLU A 278 -1.45 -3.58 27.00
CA GLU A 278 -0.15 -2.94 27.18
C GLU A 278 0.45 -3.45 28.51
N THR A 279 1.60 -4.08 28.44
CA THR A 279 2.33 -4.57 29.61
C THR A 279 3.81 -4.25 29.45
N ASP A 280 4.45 -3.89 30.56
CA ASP A 280 5.91 -3.65 30.59
C ASP A 280 6.70 -4.96 30.53
N ASP A 281 6.07 -6.09 30.81
CA ASP A 281 6.65 -7.42 30.73
C ASP A 281 6.30 -8.10 29.40
N ALA A 282 7.15 -9.01 28.93
CA ALA A 282 6.86 -9.81 27.75
C ALA A 282 5.59 -10.66 28.00
N PRO A 283 4.49 -10.43 27.26
CA PRO A 283 3.25 -11.13 27.53
C PRO A 283 3.37 -12.61 27.17
N ALA A 284 2.82 -13.46 28.04
CA ALA A 284 2.64 -14.88 27.75
C ALA A 284 1.22 -15.10 27.23
N TYR A 285 1.08 -15.58 26.00
CA TYR A 285 -0.22 -15.90 25.39
C TYR A 285 -0.49 -17.40 25.49
N ASN A 286 -1.68 -17.76 25.94
CA ASN A 286 -2.14 -19.14 25.79
C ASN A 286 -2.77 -19.30 24.40
N MET A 287 -2.11 -20.05 23.55
CA MET A 287 -2.54 -20.34 22.17
C MET A 287 -3.24 -21.71 22.04
N THR A 288 -3.60 -22.34 23.16
CA THR A 288 -4.14 -23.71 23.17
C THR A 288 -5.51 -23.79 22.49
N ASP A 289 -6.26 -22.69 22.49
CA ASP A 289 -7.63 -22.63 21.97
C ASP A 289 -7.75 -21.75 20.71
N ALA A 290 -6.62 -21.46 20.03
CA ALA A 290 -6.55 -20.64 18.83
C ALA A 290 -6.61 -21.48 17.55
#